data_31a33ead8e8a4c5c0e2fca3f7ebcd02f
#
_entry.id   31a33ead8e8a4c5c0e2fca3f7ebcd02f
#
_cell.length_a   1.000
_cell.length_b   1.000
_cell.length_c   1.000
_cell.angle_alpha   90.00
_cell.angle_beta   90.00
_cell.angle_gamma   90.00
#
_symmetry.space_group_name_H-M   'P 1'
#
loop_
_entity.id
_entity.type
_entity.pdbx_description
1 polymer ?
#
loop_
_entity_poly.entity_id
_entity_poly.type
_entity_poly.pdbx_seq_one_letter_code
_entity_poly.pdbx_strand_id
1 'polypeptide(L)' 'MPAKSKAQLKAAYAAAAKGKKWGKRMVKHTPRSTRSRLMKK' A
#
# COMPACT_ATOMS: atom_id res chain seq x y z
N MET A 1 7.58 5.27 3.03
CA MET A 1 7.21 5.96 1.79
C MET A 1 5.82 5.52 1.35
N PRO A 2 4.96 6.45 0.99
CA PRO A 2 3.63 6.09 0.53
C PRO A 2 3.66 5.48 -0.87
N ALA A 3 2.67 4.66 -1.15
CA ALA A 3 2.54 4.08 -2.48
C ALA A 3 2.14 5.16 -3.48
N LYS A 4 2.74 5.11 -4.66
CA LYS A 4 2.47 6.11 -5.70
C LYS A 4 1.52 5.59 -6.77
N SER A 5 1.32 4.29 -6.84
CA SER A 5 0.47 3.69 -7.84
C SER A 5 -0.26 2.49 -7.27
N LYS A 6 -1.30 2.07 -8.00
CA LYS A 6 -2.06 0.90 -7.60
C LYS A 6 -1.17 -0.33 -7.51
N ALA A 7 -0.26 -0.48 -8.47
CA ALA A 7 0.64 -1.63 -8.48
C ALA A 7 1.51 -1.66 -7.22
N GLN A 8 2.04 -0.50 -6.82
CA GLN A 8 2.85 -0.42 -5.61
C GLN A 8 1.99 -0.73 -4.38
N LEU A 9 0.78 -0.21 -4.34
CA LEU A 9 -0.11 -0.45 -3.21
C LEU A 9 -0.48 -1.92 -3.09
N LYS A 10 -0.77 -2.57 -4.20
CA LYS A 10 -1.06 -4.00 -4.20
C LYS A 10 0.15 -4.80 -3.71
N ALA A 11 1.33 -4.43 -4.18
CA ALA A 11 2.56 -5.09 -3.73
C ALA A 11 2.75 -4.90 -2.23
N ALA A 12 2.45 -3.71 -1.72
CA ALA A 12 2.57 -3.44 -0.29
C ALA A 12 1.60 -4.29 0.52
N TYR A 13 0.36 -4.41 0.05
CA TYR A 13 -0.62 -5.25 0.74
C TYR A 13 -0.18 -6.71 0.75
N ALA A 14 0.31 -7.20 -0.38
CA ALA A 14 0.78 -8.57 -0.47
C ALA A 14 1.97 -8.79 0.46
N ALA A 15 2.90 -7.86 0.50
CA ALA A 15 4.04 -7.96 1.38
C ALA A 15 3.63 -7.92 2.84
N ALA A 16 2.67 -7.07 3.18
CA ALA A 16 2.17 -6.97 4.55
C ALA A 16 1.50 -8.29 4.95
N ALA A 17 0.76 -8.91 4.04
CA ALA A 17 0.12 -10.19 4.30
C ALA A 17 1.15 -11.29 4.53
N LYS A 18 2.32 -11.18 3.91
CA LYS A 18 3.40 -12.13 4.10
C LYS A 18 4.27 -11.81 5.30
N GLY A 19 3.95 -10.73 6.02
CA GLY A 19 4.71 -10.34 7.20
C GLY A 19 5.92 -9.48 6.91
N LYS A 20 6.04 -8.95 5.70
CA LYS A 20 7.16 -8.10 5.36
C LYS A 20 7.00 -6.72 5.99
N LYS A 21 8.06 -6.23 6.63
CA LYS A 21 7.99 -4.95 7.30
C LYS A 21 7.79 -3.79 6.33
N TRP A 22 8.45 -3.85 5.18
CA TRP A 22 8.33 -2.76 4.20
C TRP A 22 6.90 -2.61 3.69
N GLY A 23 6.21 -3.73 3.53
CA GLY A 23 4.82 -3.69 3.08
C GLY A 23 3.92 -3.04 4.10
N LYS A 24 4.06 -3.46 5.36
CA LYS A 24 3.27 -2.87 6.45
C LYS A 24 3.54 -1.38 6.57
N ARG A 25 4.82 -0.99 6.49
CA ARG A 25 5.21 0.41 6.60
C ARG A 25 4.63 1.22 5.44
N MET A 26 4.71 0.69 4.23
CA MET A 26 4.18 1.40 3.06
C MET A 26 2.68 1.62 3.18
N VAL A 27 1.95 0.59 3.59
CA VAL A 27 0.50 0.72 3.77
C VAL A 27 0.19 1.76 4.84
N LYS A 28 0.93 1.72 5.95
CA LYS A 28 0.72 2.66 7.04
C LYS A 28 0.99 4.10 6.60
N HIS A 29 2.02 4.31 5.78
CA HIS A 29 2.38 5.66 5.33
C HIS A 29 1.49 6.16 4.20
N THR A 30 0.74 5.29 3.56
CA THR A 30 -0.19 5.69 2.51
C THR A 30 -1.50 6.14 3.15
N PRO A 31 -1.91 7.41 3.02
CA PRO A 31 -3.17 7.88 3.60
C PRO A 31 -4.36 7.09 3.07
N ARG A 32 -5.38 6.97 3.91
CA ARG A 32 -6.58 6.24 3.52
C ARG A 32 -7.20 6.81 2.25
N SER A 33 -7.21 8.13 2.11
CA SER A 33 -7.76 8.76 0.92
C SER A 33 -6.96 8.38 -0.33
N THR A 34 -5.65 8.34 -0.21
CA THR A 34 -4.80 7.93 -1.33
C THR A 34 -5.02 6.46 -1.65
N ARG A 35 -5.13 5.62 -0.63
CA ARG A 35 -5.38 4.19 -0.86
C ARG A 35 -6.71 3.98 -1.58
N SER A 36 -7.73 4.70 -1.15
CA SER A 36 -9.04 4.61 -1.76
C SER A 36 -8.98 5.04 -3.23
N ARG A 37 -8.26 6.13 -3.49
CA ARG A 37 -8.12 6.64 -4.86
C ARG A 37 -7.40 5.63 -5.74
N LEU A 38 -6.30 5.08 -5.26
CA LEU A 38 -5.50 4.15 -6.05
C LEU A 38 -6.20 2.82 -6.32
N MET A 39 -7.00 2.36 -5.35
CA MET A 39 -7.71 1.09 -5.47
C MET A 39 -9.06 1.23 -6.15
N LYS A 40 -9.51 2.44 -6.38
CA LYS A 40 -10.79 2.68 -7.02
C LYS A 40 -10.71 2.30 -8.50
N LYS A 41 -11.75 1.64 -8.97
CA LYS A 41 -11.82 1.25 -10.37
C LYS A 41 -12.19 2.45 -11.26
#